data_97920f6af4be07ac01b54f09c32956b4
#
_entry.id   97920f6af4be07ac01b54f09c32956b4
#
_cell.length_a   1.000
_cell.length_b   1.000
_cell.length_c   1.000
_cell.angle_alpha   90.00
_cell.angle_beta   90.00
_cell.angle_gamma   90.00
#
_symmetry.space_group_name_H-M   'P 1'
#
loop_
_entity.id
_entity.type
_entity.pdbx_description
1 polymer ?
#
loop_
_entity_poly.entity_id
_entity_poly.type
_entity_poly.pdbx_seq_one_letter_code
_entity_poly.pdbx_strand_id
1 'polypeptide(L)'
;MKKRISLLLIICMVGSIVFFFPKENTQEVKTVKKKQTPEISFYHQEYKERYDTYQKAHQDLSKKEVITLVNMNRDFDFYGKIIKQEHPNDLNTIVNKYYQLDETYEPSDLVEINTNAGTYGSSYSKHTARKVIYDDFQALKQACINKGFELYVTSGYRSTAWQKEIYNHMVETYSVERADETCSRPGHSEHTTGLGLDIALDQYKYEEVENHPQYSWFLSQLSNYGFILRYPKDKEELTGYSYEAWHIRYVGKDLAQKIEKSGLTFDEYYARNY
;
A
#
# COMPACT_ATOMS: atom_id res chain seq x y z
N MET A 1 29.13 82.92 42.73
CA MET A 1 29.05 84.25 42.10
C MET A 1 28.11 84.23 40.91
N LYS A 2 27.16 85.14 40.93
CA LYS A 2 26.04 85.32 40.02
C LYS A 2 26.50 85.64 38.61
N LYS A 3 25.77 85.21 37.54
CA LYS A 3 25.38 86.12 36.49
C LYS A 3 24.17 85.55 35.72
N ARG A 4 23.09 86.24 35.83
CA ARG A 4 21.89 86.18 35.01
C ARG A 4 22.18 86.80 33.65
N ILE A 5 21.63 86.27 32.54
CA ILE A 5 21.40 87.01 31.33
C ILE A 5 20.02 86.62 30.82
N SER A 6 19.28 87.66 30.52
CA SER A 6 17.86 87.74 30.16
C SER A 6 17.56 87.26 28.73
N LEU A 7 16.39 86.79 28.62
CA LEU A 7 15.61 86.37 27.47
C LEU A 7 15.14 87.57 26.61
N LEU A 8 15.21 87.41 25.29
CA LEU A 8 14.48 88.27 24.35
C LEU A 8 13.55 87.32 23.51
N LEU A 9 12.24 87.54 23.70
CA LEU A 9 11.20 86.93 22.88
C LEU A 9 11.11 87.63 21.54
N ILE A 10 11.19 86.91 20.46
CA ILE A 10 10.76 87.36 19.12
C ILE A 10 9.57 86.50 18.72
N ILE A 11 8.42 87.12 18.63
CA ILE A 11 7.20 86.58 18.11
C ILE A 11 7.21 86.73 16.60
N CYS A 12 7.36 85.69 15.84
CA CYS A 12 7.06 85.66 14.42
C CYS A 12 5.72 85.02 14.18
N MET A 13 4.73 85.79 13.82
CA MET A 13 3.50 85.25 13.24
C MET A 13 3.80 84.83 11.81
N VAL A 14 3.59 83.52 11.56
CA VAL A 14 3.57 82.99 10.19
C VAL A 14 2.19 82.36 9.97
N GLY A 15 1.49 82.96 9.00
CA GLY A 15 0.15 82.58 8.63
C GLY A 15 0.08 81.15 8.10
N SER A 16 -0.87 80.42 8.62
CA SER A 16 -1.16 78.99 8.20
C SER A 16 -1.90 78.98 6.85
N ILE A 17 -1.20 78.65 5.79
CA ILE A 17 -1.85 78.31 4.52
C ILE A 17 -2.28 76.87 4.65
N VAL A 18 -3.61 76.59 4.77
CA VAL A 18 -4.19 75.23 4.76
C VAL A 18 -4.30 74.78 3.31
N PHE A 19 -3.41 73.87 2.91
CA PHE A 19 -3.56 73.12 1.66
C PHE A 19 -4.54 71.99 1.89
N PHE A 20 -5.70 72.07 1.27
CA PHE A 20 -6.62 70.90 1.16
C PHE A 20 -6.06 69.96 0.08
N PHE A 21 -5.51 68.85 0.51
CA PHE A 21 -5.27 67.65 -0.37
C PHE A 21 -6.53 66.79 -0.41
N PRO A 22 -7.03 66.40 -1.58
CA PRO A 22 -8.12 65.48 -1.65
C PRO A 22 -7.62 64.13 -1.11
N LYS A 23 -8.40 63.51 -0.20
CA LYS A 23 -8.17 62.15 0.26
C LYS A 23 -8.28 61.21 -0.95
N GLU A 24 -7.17 60.62 -1.37
CA GLU A 24 -7.19 59.45 -2.24
C GLU A 24 -7.88 58.30 -1.50
N ASN A 25 -8.93 57.81 -2.11
CA ASN A 25 -9.71 56.69 -1.64
C ASN A 25 -8.92 55.42 -1.97
N THR A 26 -7.94 55.04 -1.14
CA THR A 26 -7.26 53.78 -1.23
C THR A 26 -8.27 52.66 -0.90
N GLN A 27 -8.88 52.09 -1.93
CA GLN A 27 -9.56 50.83 -1.79
C GLN A 27 -8.52 49.77 -1.37
N GLU A 28 -8.61 49.30 -0.12
CA GLU A 28 -7.93 48.09 0.32
C GLU A 28 -8.35 46.94 -0.59
N VAL A 29 -7.49 46.57 -1.52
CA VAL A 29 -7.63 45.30 -2.24
C VAL A 29 -7.41 44.21 -1.21
N LYS A 30 -8.51 43.68 -0.66
CA LYS A 30 -8.50 42.44 0.13
C LYS A 30 -7.98 41.35 -0.77
N THR A 31 -6.69 41.05 -0.71
CA THR A 31 -6.09 39.86 -1.26
C THR A 31 -6.77 38.68 -0.56
N VAL A 32 -7.73 38.10 -1.23
CA VAL A 32 -8.31 36.77 -0.83
C VAL A 32 -7.15 35.79 -0.93
N LYS A 33 -6.54 35.48 0.21
CA LYS A 33 -5.62 34.35 0.31
C LYS A 33 -6.41 33.12 -0.16
N LYS A 34 -6.15 32.67 -1.39
CA LYS A 34 -6.60 31.35 -1.82
C LYS A 34 -6.17 30.36 -0.73
N LYS A 35 -7.13 29.74 -0.06
CA LYS A 35 -6.85 28.58 0.80
C LYS A 35 -6.08 27.61 -0.07
N GLN A 36 -4.78 27.48 0.15
CA GLN A 36 -3.99 26.41 -0.47
C GLN A 36 -4.59 25.12 0.04
N THR A 37 -5.20 24.35 -0.86
CA THR A 37 -5.55 22.95 -0.58
C THR A 37 -4.26 22.28 -0.14
N PRO A 38 -4.23 21.55 0.99
CA PRO A 38 -3.01 20.88 1.41
C PRO A 38 -2.48 20.03 0.26
N GLU A 39 -1.20 20.22 -0.06
CA GLU A 39 -0.53 19.48 -1.12
C GLU A 39 -0.56 17.99 -0.79
N ILE A 40 -1.01 17.18 -1.72
CA ILE A 40 -1.05 15.71 -1.54
C ILE A 40 0.38 15.22 -1.68
N SER A 41 0.95 14.72 -0.58
CA SER A 41 2.38 14.37 -0.46
C SER A 41 2.88 13.32 -1.46
N PHE A 42 1.97 12.48 -1.98
CA PHE A 42 2.26 11.45 -2.98
C PHE A 42 1.82 11.84 -4.41
N TYR A 43 1.71 13.15 -4.68
CA TYR A 43 1.50 13.68 -6.03
C TYR A 43 2.83 13.72 -6.77
N HIS A 44 2.88 13.12 -7.97
CA HIS A 44 4.04 13.14 -8.86
C HIS A 44 3.80 14.11 -10.02
N GLN A 45 4.62 15.14 -10.12
CA GLN A 45 4.45 16.17 -11.14
C GLN A 45 4.53 15.63 -12.57
N GLU A 46 5.36 14.62 -12.79
CA GLU A 46 5.52 13.92 -14.07
C GLU A 46 4.26 13.14 -14.51
N TYR A 47 3.35 12.82 -13.58
CA TYR A 47 2.08 12.13 -13.89
C TYR A 47 0.91 13.10 -14.05
N LYS A 48 1.14 14.41 -14.07
CA LYS A 48 0.07 15.41 -14.12
C LYS A 48 -0.95 15.16 -15.24
N GLU A 49 -0.48 14.87 -16.46
CA GLU A 49 -1.37 14.61 -17.60
C GLU A 49 -2.21 13.35 -17.43
N ARG A 50 -1.65 12.30 -16.82
CA ARG A 50 -2.36 11.06 -16.47
C ARG A 50 -3.45 11.35 -15.46
N TYR A 51 -3.16 12.11 -14.39
CA TYR A 51 -4.14 12.53 -13.37
C TYR A 51 -5.28 13.33 -13.99
N ASP A 52 -4.95 14.32 -14.83
CA ASP A 52 -5.94 15.19 -15.47
C ASP A 52 -6.85 14.40 -16.42
N THR A 53 -6.29 13.42 -17.13
CA THR A 53 -7.05 12.55 -18.05
C THR A 53 -7.96 11.59 -17.29
N TYR A 54 -7.43 10.94 -16.26
CA TYR A 54 -8.19 10.00 -15.43
C TYR A 54 -9.33 10.71 -14.68
N GLN A 55 -9.08 11.91 -14.12
CA GLN A 55 -10.10 12.72 -13.46
C GLN A 55 -11.25 13.13 -14.38
N LYS A 56 -10.98 13.42 -15.64
CA LYS A 56 -12.05 13.75 -16.63
C LYS A 56 -12.97 12.56 -16.91
N ALA A 57 -12.41 11.35 -16.91
CA ALA A 57 -13.17 10.12 -17.09
C ALA A 57 -13.92 9.67 -15.83
N HIS A 58 -13.43 10.05 -14.63
CA HIS A 58 -13.94 9.63 -13.32
C HIS A 58 -14.24 10.86 -12.46
N GLN A 59 -15.30 11.61 -12.80
CA GLN A 59 -15.63 12.90 -12.15
C GLN A 59 -16.18 12.73 -10.73
N ASP A 60 -16.64 11.55 -10.37
CA ASP A 60 -17.13 11.16 -9.05
C ASP A 60 -16.00 10.92 -8.03
N LEU A 61 -14.78 10.66 -8.49
CA LEU A 61 -13.64 10.41 -7.63
C LEU A 61 -13.03 11.72 -7.11
N SER A 62 -12.61 11.69 -5.84
CA SER A 62 -11.82 12.79 -5.27
C SER A 62 -10.42 12.84 -5.90
N LYS A 63 -9.80 14.02 -5.89
CA LYS A 63 -8.42 14.20 -6.37
C LYS A 63 -7.43 13.23 -5.70
N LYS A 64 -7.64 12.92 -4.42
CA LYS A 64 -6.79 11.98 -3.68
C LYS A 64 -6.93 10.55 -4.21
N GLU A 65 -8.14 10.11 -4.50
CA GLU A 65 -8.41 8.79 -5.11
C GLU A 65 -7.82 8.69 -6.50
N VAL A 66 -8.04 9.71 -7.35
CA VAL A 66 -7.45 9.77 -8.70
C VAL A 66 -5.93 9.62 -8.65
N ILE A 67 -5.25 10.40 -7.79
CA ILE A 67 -3.79 10.31 -7.64
C ILE A 67 -3.38 8.91 -7.19
N THR A 68 -4.08 8.33 -6.22
CA THR A 68 -3.79 6.97 -5.74
C THR A 68 -3.92 5.94 -6.86
N LEU A 69 -5.05 5.95 -7.59
CA LEU A 69 -5.32 4.98 -8.65
C LEU A 69 -4.33 5.11 -9.81
N VAL A 70 -3.99 6.32 -10.22
CA VAL A 70 -2.99 6.55 -11.27
C VAL A 70 -1.58 6.13 -10.82
N ASN A 71 -1.22 6.36 -9.56
CA ASN A 71 0.05 5.85 -9.00
C ASN A 71 0.07 4.30 -8.93
N MET A 72 -1.10 3.67 -8.78
CA MET A 72 -1.27 2.22 -8.92
C MET A 72 -1.27 1.74 -10.38
N ASN A 73 -1.13 2.64 -11.35
CA ASN A 73 -1.26 2.40 -12.80
C ASN A 73 -2.67 1.94 -13.25
N ARG A 74 -3.75 2.26 -12.50
CA ARG A 74 -5.13 1.91 -12.83
C ARG A 74 -5.71 2.68 -14.03
N ASP A 75 -4.95 3.61 -14.60
CA ASP A 75 -5.22 4.26 -15.90
C ASP A 75 -4.74 3.41 -17.09
N PHE A 76 -4.17 2.24 -16.85
CA PHE A 76 -3.86 1.19 -17.82
C PHE A 76 -4.64 -0.09 -17.49
N ASP A 77 -4.94 -0.88 -18.49
CA ASP A 77 -5.46 -2.23 -18.29
C ASP A 77 -4.47 -3.09 -17.51
N PHE A 78 -4.96 -4.09 -16.80
CA PHE A 78 -4.10 -5.07 -16.14
C PHE A 78 -3.20 -5.77 -17.17
N TYR A 79 -1.93 -5.90 -16.84
CA TYR A 79 -0.86 -6.37 -17.74
C TYR A 79 -0.61 -5.48 -18.99
N GLY A 80 -1.30 -4.35 -19.13
CA GLY A 80 -1.09 -3.38 -20.21
C GLY A 80 0.16 -2.51 -20.03
N LYS A 81 0.66 -2.40 -18.81
CA LYS A 81 1.92 -1.71 -18.46
C LYS A 81 2.72 -2.58 -17.50
N ILE A 82 3.88 -3.03 -17.92
CA ILE A 82 4.75 -3.88 -17.09
C ILE A 82 5.97 -3.08 -16.62
N ILE A 83 6.18 -3.10 -15.29
CA ILE A 83 7.31 -2.45 -14.61
C ILE A 83 8.12 -3.55 -13.96
N LYS A 84 9.40 -3.66 -14.31
CA LYS A 84 10.31 -4.62 -13.67
C LYS A 84 10.67 -4.14 -12.26
N GLN A 85 10.65 -5.07 -11.30
CA GLN A 85 11.08 -4.81 -9.94
C GLN A 85 12.60 -4.70 -9.85
N GLU A 86 13.08 -3.54 -9.39
CA GLU A 86 14.51 -3.27 -9.19
C GLU A 86 15.02 -3.77 -7.84
N HIS A 87 14.13 -3.86 -6.83
CA HIS A 87 14.44 -4.25 -5.46
C HIS A 87 13.63 -5.47 -5.00
N PRO A 88 13.78 -6.64 -5.66
CA PRO A 88 12.93 -7.81 -5.41
C PRO A 88 13.14 -8.44 -4.02
N ASN A 89 14.25 -8.10 -3.34
CA ASN A 89 14.58 -8.64 -2.01
C ASN A 89 13.99 -7.82 -0.85
N ASP A 90 13.46 -6.63 -1.11
CA ASP A 90 12.91 -5.78 -0.06
C ASP A 90 11.56 -6.33 0.45
N LEU A 91 11.29 -6.13 1.73
CA LEU A 91 10.03 -6.61 2.32
C LEU A 91 8.80 -5.89 1.76
N ASN A 92 8.97 -4.63 1.35
CA ASN A 92 7.95 -3.82 0.70
C ASN A 92 7.89 -3.99 -0.82
N THR A 93 8.67 -4.93 -1.40
CA THR A 93 8.59 -5.18 -2.84
C THR A 93 7.15 -5.52 -3.24
N ILE A 94 6.61 -4.80 -4.21
CA ILE A 94 5.29 -5.08 -4.74
C ILE A 94 5.39 -5.95 -6.00
N VAL A 95 4.60 -7.00 -6.04
CA VAL A 95 4.46 -7.88 -7.20
C VAL A 95 2.97 -8.04 -7.45
N ASN A 96 2.53 -7.62 -8.62
CA ASN A 96 1.11 -7.64 -9.02
C ASN A 96 0.99 -7.60 -10.55
N LYS A 97 -0.17 -7.28 -11.09
CA LYS A 97 -0.41 -7.25 -12.55
C LYS A 97 0.36 -6.16 -13.32
N TYR A 98 1.00 -5.21 -12.62
CA TYR A 98 1.85 -4.17 -13.22
C TYR A 98 3.33 -4.34 -12.88
N TYR A 99 3.64 -4.92 -11.72
CA TYR A 99 5.02 -5.08 -11.25
C TYR A 99 5.47 -6.54 -11.38
N GLN A 100 6.53 -6.76 -12.14
CA GLN A 100 7.04 -8.07 -12.51
C GLN A 100 8.44 -8.30 -11.93
N LEU A 101 8.65 -9.48 -11.38
CA LEU A 101 9.99 -9.99 -11.06
C LEU A 101 10.70 -10.43 -12.34
N ASP A 102 12.04 -10.42 -12.32
CA ASP A 102 12.80 -11.08 -13.36
C ASP A 102 12.48 -12.58 -13.40
N GLU A 103 12.44 -13.16 -14.60
CA GLU A 103 12.08 -14.58 -14.76
C GLU A 103 13.04 -15.54 -14.06
N THR A 104 14.30 -15.10 -13.86
CA THR A 104 15.35 -15.86 -13.20
C THR A 104 15.45 -15.60 -11.71
N TYR A 105 14.59 -14.70 -11.18
CA TYR A 105 14.65 -14.34 -9.77
C TYR A 105 14.30 -15.52 -8.87
N GLU A 106 15.19 -15.77 -7.91
CA GLU A 106 15.01 -16.73 -6.83
C GLU A 106 15.60 -16.16 -5.53
N PRO A 107 14.87 -16.14 -4.41
CA PRO A 107 15.42 -15.71 -3.12
C PRO A 107 16.54 -16.65 -2.69
N SER A 108 17.69 -16.10 -2.25
CA SER A 108 18.85 -16.89 -1.81
C SER A 108 18.74 -17.43 -0.38
N ASP A 109 17.74 -16.99 0.37
CA ASP A 109 17.56 -17.27 1.80
C ASP A 109 16.32 -18.15 2.08
N LEU A 110 15.94 -19.01 1.15
CA LEU A 110 14.82 -19.93 1.34
C LEU A 110 15.12 -20.97 2.42
N VAL A 111 14.17 -21.14 3.33
CA VAL A 111 14.19 -22.16 4.37
C VAL A 111 12.87 -22.95 4.38
N GLU A 112 12.91 -24.21 4.84
CA GLU A 112 11.69 -24.98 5.03
C GLU A 112 10.83 -24.35 6.14
N ILE A 113 9.59 -24.01 5.81
CA ILE A 113 8.55 -23.68 6.79
C ILE A 113 7.87 -24.97 7.18
N ASN A 114 8.14 -25.43 8.40
CA ASN A 114 7.63 -26.69 8.88
C ASN A 114 6.14 -26.59 9.20
N THR A 115 5.37 -27.47 8.57
CA THR A 115 3.95 -27.64 8.81
C THR A 115 3.64 -28.88 9.65
N ASN A 116 4.65 -29.69 10.02
CA ASN A 116 4.51 -31.07 10.49
C ASN A 116 4.17 -31.22 11.98
N ALA A 117 3.69 -30.20 12.67
CA ALA A 117 3.22 -30.36 14.04
C ALA A 117 1.71 -30.21 14.07
N GLY A 118 0.99 -31.25 14.49
CA GLY A 118 -0.44 -31.16 14.73
C GLY A 118 -1.26 -32.21 13.98
N THR A 119 -2.55 -32.18 14.21
CA THR A 119 -3.51 -33.23 13.76
C THR A 119 -3.59 -33.34 12.23
N TYR A 120 -3.47 -32.19 11.52
CA TYR A 120 -3.63 -32.13 10.07
C TYR A 120 -2.31 -32.00 9.30
N GLY A 121 -1.19 -31.85 10.01
CA GLY A 121 0.12 -31.58 9.42
C GLY A 121 0.63 -32.64 8.45
N SER A 122 0.23 -33.89 8.61
CA SER A 122 0.57 -34.98 7.70
C SER A 122 -0.09 -34.87 6.32
N SER A 123 -1.13 -34.05 6.19
CA SER A 123 -1.84 -33.80 4.93
C SER A 123 -1.17 -32.74 4.07
N TYR A 124 -0.19 -32.01 4.62
CA TYR A 124 0.50 -30.92 3.94
C TYR A 124 1.94 -31.28 3.62
N SER A 125 2.36 -31.00 2.40
CA SER A 125 3.75 -31.18 1.98
C SER A 125 4.66 -30.11 2.62
N LYS A 126 5.97 -30.33 2.51
CA LYS A 126 6.97 -29.33 2.91
C LYS A 126 6.94 -28.15 1.97
N HIS A 127 6.93 -26.94 2.55
CA HIS A 127 6.98 -25.68 1.81
C HIS A 127 8.20 -24.88 2.25
N THR A 128 8.70 -24.04 1.35
CA THR A 128 9.78 -23.11 1.65
C THR A 128 9.28 -21.67 1.57
N ALA A 129 9.95 -20.80 2.32
CA ALA A 129 9.75 -19.36 2.28
C ALA A 129 11.07 -18.66 2.63
N ARG A 130 11.14 -17.37 2.53
CA ARG A 130 12.32 -16.60 2.94
C ARG A 130 12.57 -16.74 4.43
N LYS A 131 13.83 -16.87 4.82
CA LYS A 131 14.26 -17.00 6.23
C LYS A 131 13.74 -15.86 7.11
N VAL A 132 13.62 -14.67 6.56
CA VAL A 132 13.17 -13.47 7.30
C VAL A 132 11.77 -13.61 7.91
N ILE A 133 10.90 -14.46 7.36
CA ILE A 133 9.55 -14.65 7.88
C ILE A 133 9.46 -15.75 8.95
N TYR A 134 10.51 -16.56 9.11
CA TYR A 134 10.44 -17.81 9.87
C TYR A 134 10.03 -17.62 11.32
N ASP A 135 10.75 -16.78 12.06
CA ASP A 135 10.52 -16.59 13.50
C ASP A 135 9.14 -15.97 13.77
N ASP A 136 8.73 -14.99 12.96
CA ASP A 136 7.43 -14.34 13.09
C ASP A 136 6.28 -15.29 12.72
N PHE A 137 6.47 -16.13 11.71
CA PHE A 137 5.49 -17.15 11.36
C PHE A 137 5.36 -18.22 12.46
N GLN A 138 6.47 -18.70 13.05
CA GLN A 138 6.41 -19.64 14.17
C GLN A 138 5.73 -19.02 15.40
N ALA A 139 5.95 -17.74 15.66
CA ALA A 139 5.29 -17.02 16.74
C ALA A 139 3.77 -16.89 16.50
N LEU A 140 3.34 -16.59 15.26
CA LEU A 140 1.94 -16.58 14.85
C LEU A 140 1.30 -17.97 15.01
N LYS A 141 2.01 -19.01 14.56
CA LYS A 141 1.58 -20.41 14.73
C LYS A 141 1.37 -20.76 16.19
N GLN A 142 2.32 -20.40 17.06
CA GLN A 142 2.19 -20.64 18.49
C GLN A 142 1.02 -19.87 19.12
N ALA A 143 0.75 -18.65 18.67
CA ALA A 143 -0.43 -17.89 19.10
C ALA A 143 -1.74 -18.58 18.71
N CYS A 144 -1.82 -19.17 17.51
CA CYS A 144 -2.97 -19.96 17.08
C CYS A 144 -3.15 -21.21 17.97
N ILE A 145 -2.07 -21.95 18.25
CA ILE A 145 -2.10 -23.11 19.16
C ILE A 145 -2.61 -22.69 20.56
N ASN A 146 -2.11 -21.59 21.09
CA ASN A 146 -2.55 -21.07 22.40
C ASN A 146 -4.03 -20.65 22.39
N LYS A 147 -4.57 -20.30 21.21
CA LYS A 147 -5.98 -19.96 21.00
C LYS A 147 -6.86 -21.19 20.79
N GLY A 148 -6.26 -22.37 20.58
CA GLY A 148 -6.96 -23.66 20.47
C GLY A 148 -7.20 -24.15 19.05
N PHE A 149 -6.38 -23.71 18.07
CA PHE A 149 -6.43 -24.19 16.68
C PHE A 149 -5.03 -24.20 16.06
N GLU A 150 -4.87 -24.85 14.93
CA GLU A 150 -3.59 -25.04 14.26
C GLU A 150 -3.51 -24.23 12.96
N LEU A 151 -2.34 -23.62 12.70
CA LEU A 151 -2.02 -22.89 11.47
C LEU A 151 -1.06 -23.73 10.63
N TYR A 152 -1.39 -23.91 9.35
CA TYR A 152 -0.59 -24.63 8.37
C TYR A 152 -0.31 -23.80 7.13
N VAL A 153 0.81 -24.08 6.45
CA VAL A 153 1.11 -23.55 5.10
C VAL A 153 0.66 -24.62 4.08
N THR A 154 -0.16 -24.20 3.12
CA THR A 154 -0.60 -25.04 1.99
C THR A 154 0.16 -24.73 0.70
N SER A 155 0.76 -23.51 0.59
CA SER A 155 1.66 -23.14 -0.48
C SER A 155 2.62 -22.04 0.01
N GLY A 156 3.90 -22.20 -0.26
CA GLY A 156 4.96 -21.24 0.03
C GLY A 156 5.60 -20.66 -1.23
N TYR A 157 6.95 -20.61 -1.27
CA TYR A 157 7.68 -20.18 -2.45
C TYR A 157 7.32 -21.04 -3.68
N ARG A 158 7.13 -20.35 -4.81
CA ARG A 158 6.95 -20.95 -6.15
C ARG A 158 7.90 -20.27 -7.14
N SER A 159 8.72 -21.04 -7.84
CA SER A 159 9.55 -20.48 -8.92
C SER A 159 8.68 -19.94 -10.06
N THR A 160 9.22 -19.00 -10.85
CA THR A 160 8.55 -18.50 -12.05
C THR A 160 8.19 -19.62 -13.02
N ALA A 161 9.06 -20.62 -13.16
CA ALA A 161 8.79 -21.79 -14.00
C ALA A 161 7.58 -22.60 -13.51
N TRP A 162 7.49 -22.87 -12.21
CA TRP A 162 6.36 -23.57 -11.62
C TRP A 162 5.06 -22.75 -11.71
N GLN A 163 5.16 -21.43 -11.49
CA GLN A 163 4.01 -20.52 -11.68
C GLN A 163 3.50 -20.54 -13.12
N LYS A 164 4.39 -20.68 -14.11
CA LYS A 164 4.02 -20.79 -15.53
C LYS A 164 3.21 -22.06 -15.81
N GLU A 165 3.58 -23.19 -15.21
CA GLU A 165 2.83 -24.43 -15.34
C GLU A 165 1.42 -24.30 -14.74
N ILE A 166 1.31 -23.71 -13.53
CA ILE A 166 0.03 -23.46 -12.87
C ILE A 166 -0.85 -22.55 -13.74
N TYR A 167 -0.32 -21.43 -14.21
CA TYR A 167 -1.06 -20.47 -15.02
C TYR A 167 -1.54 -21.10 -16.35
N ASN A 168 -0.67 -21.81 -17.05
CA ASN A 168 -1.03 -22.50 -18.29
C ASN A 168 -2.14 -23.53 -18.06
N HIS A 169 -2.06 -24.31 -16.98
CA HIS A 169 -3.11 -25.25 -16.62
C HIS A 169 -4.47 -24.55 -16.36
N MET A 170 -4.44 -23.38 -15.69
CA MET A 170 -5.65 -22.58 -15.48
C MET A 170 -6.24 -22.06 -16.80
N VAL A 171 -5.40 -21.60 -17.73
CA VAL A 171 -5.82 -21.15 -19.06
C VAL A 171 -6.43 -22.29 -19.87
N GLU A 172 -5.80 -23.45 -19.85
CA GLU A 172 -6.29 -24.67 -20.55
C GLU A 172 -7.62 -25.18 -19.97
N THR A 173 -7.78 -25.07 -18.64
CA THR A 173 -8.96 -25.60 -17.93
C THR A 173 -10.16 -24.65 -18.04
N TYR A 174 -9.92 -23.34 -18.04
CA TYR A 174 -10.99 -22.33 -17.98
C TYR A 174 -10.91 -21.35 -19.15
N SER A 175 -10.19 -20.25 -19.00
CA SER A 175 -9.88 -19.24 -20.02
C SER A 175 -8.76 -18.32 -19.52
N VAL A 176 -8.21 -17.47 -20.40
CA VAL A 176 -7.23 -16.43 -20.01
C VAL A 176 -7.83 -15.46 -19.00
N GLU A 177 -9.06 -15.01 -19.23
CA GLU A 177 -9.76 -14.04 -18.36
C GLU A 177 -9.93 -14.63 -16.95
N ARG A 178 -10.42 -15.89 -16.86
CA ARG A 178 -10.60 -16.54 -15.55
C ARG A 178 -9.28 -16.86 -14.88
N ALA A 179 -8.26 -17.26 -15.62
CA ALA A 179 -6.91 -17.45 -15.09
C ALA A 179 -6.36 -16.14 -14.53
N ASP A 180 -6.52 -15.03 -15.24
CA ASP A 180 -6.06 -13.71 -14.78
C ASP A 180 -6.77 -13.22 -13.50
N GLU A 181 -8.03 -13.60 -13.28
CA GLU A 181 -8.76 -13.25 -12.05
C GLU A 181 -8.26 -13.99 -10.80
N THR A 182 -7.81 -15.23 -10.96
CA THR A 182 -7.56 -16.15 -9.84
C THR A 182 -6.12 -16.65 -9.74
N CYS A 183 -5.28 -16.35 -10.74
CA CYS A 183 -3.91 -16.84 -10.81
C CYS A 183 -2.99 -15.76 -11.42
N SER A 184 -1.83 -15.58 -10.83
CA SER A 184 -0.85 -14.64 -11.37
C SER A 184 -0.14 -15.21 -12.60
N ARG A 185 0.08 -14.34 -13.61
CA ARG A 185 1.00 -14.67 -14.72
C ARG A 185 2.42 -14.90 -14.21
N PRO A 186 3.27 -15.65 -14.94
CA PRO A 186 4.68 -15.86 -14.60
C PRO A 186 5.41 -14.53 -14.36
N GLY A 187 6.16 -14.45 -13.25
CA GLY A 187 6.83 -13.23 -12.81
C GLY A 187 5.94 -12.25 -12.02
N HIS A 188 4.63 -12.44 -11.98
CA HIS A 188 3.67 -11.57 -11.31
C HIS A 188 3.09 -12.15 -10.01
N SER A 189 3.63 -13.29 -9.53
CA SER A 189 3.17 -13.98 -8.32
C SER A 189 3.98 -13.55 -7.09
N GLU A 190 3.30 -13.20 -6.00
CA GLU A 190 3.94 -12.94 -4.72
C GLU A 190 4.64 -14.18 -4.12
N HIS A 191 4.18 -15.39 -4.45
CA HIS A 191 4.86 -16.63 -4.04
C HIS A 191 6.31 -16.69 -4.55
N THR A 192 6.60 -16.09 -5.69
CA THR A 192 7.97 -16.06 -6.23
C THR A 192 8.91 -15.18 -5.39
N THR A 193 8.36 -14.22 -4.61
CA THR A 193 9.17 -13.47 -3.63
C THR A 193 9.57 -14.28 -2.41
N GLY A 194 8.92 -15.44 -2.17
CA GLY A 194 9.05 -16.20 -0.92
C GLY A 194 8.48 -15.50 0.32
N LEU A 195 7.69 -14.40 0.12
CA LEU A 195 7.05 -13.63 1.19
C LEU A 195 5.52 -13.84 1.23
N GLY A 196 4.91 -14.45 0.19
CA GLY A 196 3.51 -14.83 0.14
C GLY A 196 3.33 -16.28 0.60
N LEU A 197 2.32 -16.53 1.42
CA LEU A 197 1.95 -17.86 1.92
C LEU A 197 0.45 -18.08 1.76
N ASP A 198 0.07 -19.25 1.25
CA ASP A 198 -1.29 -19.76 1.39
C ASP A 198 -1.38 -20.60 2.66
N ILE A 199 -2.43 -20.36 3.45
CA ILE A 199 -2.59 -21.00 4.78
C ILE A 199 -3.89 -21.80 4.89
N ALA A 200 -3.89 -22.68 5.87
CA ALA A 200 -5.08 -23.36 6.38
C ALA A 200 -5.15 -23.22 7.90
N LEU A 201 -6.37 -23.19 8.43
CA LEU A 201 -6.66 -23.23 9.86
C LEU A 201 -7.38 -24.55 10.16
N ASP A 202 -6.76 -25.42 10.95
CA ASP A 202 -7.21 -26.83 11.13
C ASP A 202 -7.42 -27.51 9.76
N GLN A 203 -8.61 -28.03 9.49
CA GLN A 203 -8.98 -28.63 8.21
C GLN A 203 -9.47 -27.62 7.16
N TYR A 204 -9.71 -26.36 7.54
CA TYR A 204 -10.24 -25.33 6.65
C TYR A 204 -9.12 -24.74 5.79
N LYS A 205 -9.24 -24.81 4.47
CA LYS A 205 -8.26 -24.35 3.49
C LYS A 205 -8.93 -23.64 2.32
N TYR A 206 -8.17 -22.86 1.58
CA TYR A 206 -8.65 -22.06 0.45
C TYR A 206 -9.88 -21.23 0.84
N GLU A 207 -10.91 -21.21 0.03
CA GLU A 207 -12.14 -20.45 0.27
C GLU A 207 -12.83 -20.83 1.60
N GLU A 208 -12.60 -22.04 2.08
CA GLU A 208 -13.22 -22.51 3.32
C GLU A 208 -12.54 -21.92 4.58
N VAL A 209 -11.34 -21.37 4.48
CA VAL A 209 -10.61 -20.86 5.67
C VAL A 209 -11.36 -19.75 6.39
N GLU A 210 -12.14 -18.94 5.66
CA GLU A 210 -12.95 -17.88 6.27
C GLU A 210 -14.11 -18.41 7.14
N ASN A 211 -14.51 -19.68 6.96
CA ASN A 211 -15.53 -20.34 7.76
C ASN A 211 -15.01 -20.88 9.10
N HIS A 212 -13.69 -20.80 9.33
CA HIS A 212 -13.11 -21.21 10.61
C HIS A 212 -13.60 -20.30 11.75
N PRO A 213 -14.07 -20.83 12.91
CA PRO A 213 -14.64 -20.04 13.99
C PRO A 213 -13.71 -18.95 14.55
N GLN A 214 -12.39 -19.13 14.43
CA GLN A 214 -11.38 -18.16 14.88
C GLN A 214 -10.78 -17.32 13.74
N TYR A 215 -11.34 -17.35 12.53
CA TYR A 215 -10.77 -16.64 11.38
C TYR A 215 -10.68 -15.11 11.62
N SER A 216 -11.72 -14.49 12.16
CA SER A 216 -11.68 -13.05 12.49
C SER A 216 -10.61 -12.72 13.53
N TRP A 217 -10.42 -13.59 14.53
CA TRP A 217 -9.32 -13.44 15.48
C TRP A 217 -7.97 -13.59 14.78
N PHE A 218 -7.80 -14.61 13.93
CA PHE A 218 -6.57 -14.82 13.15
C PHE A 218 -6.22 -13.58 12.32
N LEU A 219 -7.17 -12.99 11.59
CA LEU A 219 -6.95 -11.76 10.84
C LEU A 219 -6.48 -10.61 11.73
N SER A 220 -7.06 -10.43 12.91
CA SER A 220 -6.68 -9.38 13.85
C SER A 220 -5.27 -9.53 14.43
N GLN A 221 -4.64 -10.70 14.26
CA GLN A 221 -3.28 -10.96 14.73
C GLN A 221 -2.22 -10.73 13.65
N LEU A 222 -2.57 -10.77 12.36
CA LEU A 222 -1.61 -10.77 11.26
C LEU A 222 -0.57 -9.66 11.37
N SER A 223 -0.99 -8.42 11.59
CA SER A 223 -0.09 -7.27 11.65
C SER A 223 0.89 -7.32 12.81
N ASN A 224 0.52 -7.94 13.93
CA ASN A 224 1.39 -8.13 15.10
C ASN A 224 2.59 -9.05 14.78
N TYR A 225 2.44 -9.90 13.77
CA TYR A 225 3.46 -10.84 13.30
C TYR A 225 4.01 -10.49 11.92
N GLY A 226 3.76 -9.28 11.42
CA GLY A 226 4.34 -8.76 10.19
C GLY A 226 3.63 -9.21 8.90
N PHE A 227 2.45 -9.81 9.02
CA PHE A 227 1.64 -10.25 7.90
C PHE A 227 0.45 -9.32 7.63
N ILE A 228 -0.05 -9.36 6.40
CA ILE A 228 -1.30 -8.74 5.97
C ILE A 228 -2.13 -9.77 5.20
N LEU A 229 -3.46 -9.62 5.20
CA LEU A 229 -4.31 -10.26 4.22
C LEU A 229 -4.12 -9.54 2.89
N ARG A 230 -3.59 -10.24 1.89
CA ARG A 230 -3.12 -9.59 0.66
C ARG A 230 -4.23 -9.16 -0.28
N TYR A 231 -5.25 -9.99 -0.43
CA TYR A 231 -6.38 -9.80 -1.33
C TYR A 231 -7.69 -9.78 -0.55
N PRO A 232 -7.99 -8.66 0.15
CA PRO A 232 -9.17 -8.57 1.01
C PRO A 232 -10.46 -8.44 0.19
N LYS A 233 -11.55 -8.84 0.81
CA LYS A 233 -12.92 -8.77 0.24
C LYS A 233 -13.31 -7.34 -0.14
N ASP A 234 -14.06 -7.19 -1.22
CA ASP A 234 -14.52 -5.90 -1.77
C ASP A 234 -13.38 -4.97 -2.22
N LYS A 235 -12.20 -5.56 -2.56
CA LYS A 235 -11.02 -4.86 -3.06
C LYS A 235 -10.49 -5.43 -4.39
N GLU A 236 -11.24 -6.30 -5.02
CA GLU A 236 -10.88 -7.02 -6.23
C GLU A 236 -10.56 -6.05 -7.39
N GLU A 237 -11.35 -4.97 -7.52
CA GLU A 237 -11.08 -3.94 -8.50
C GLU A 237 -9.75 -3.20 -8.28
N LEU A 238 -9.28 -3.09 -7.04
CA LEU A 238 -8.01 -2.44 -6.70
C LEU A 238 -6.82 -3.38 -6.89
N THR A 239 -6.91 -4.60 -6.40
CA THR A 239 -5.82 -5.58 -6.44
C THR A 239 -5.73 -6.29 -7.80
N GLY A 240 -6.86 -6.41 -8.50
CA GLY A 240 -6.98 -7.16 -9.74
C GLY A 240 -7.14 -8.66 -9.56
N TYR A 241 -7.19 -9.14 -8.33
CA TYR A 241 -7.41 -10.55 -7.97
C TYR A 241 -8.70 -10.71 -7.16
N SER A 242 -9.33 -11.85 -7.29
CA SER A 242 -10.46 -12.25 -6.44
C SER A 242 -10.06 -12.22 -4.97
N TYR A 243 -11.05 -12.14 -4.08
CA TYR A 243 -10.82 -12.30 -2.65
C TYR A 243 -10.15 -13.63 -2.33
N GLU A 244 -9.07 -13.61 -1.57
CA GLU A 244 -8.33 -14.80 -1.13
C GLU A 244 -8.18 -14.79 0.39
N ALA A 245 -9.09 -15.45 1.07
CA ALA A 245 -9.08 -15.58 2.53
C ALA A 245 -7.84 -16.28 3.09
N TRP A 246 -7.16 -17.06 2.25
CA TRP A 246 -6.01 -17.90 2.61
C TRP A 246 -4.66 -17.25 2.33
N HIS A 247 -4.59 -16.21 1.47
CA HIS A 247 -3.32 -15.66 1.03
C HIS A 247 -2.87 -14.52 1.93
N ILE A 248 -1.81 -14.78 2.72
CA ILE A 248 -1.17 -13.78 3.57
C ILE A 248 0.19 -13.38 3.01
N ARG A 249 0.53 -12.10 3.13
CA ARG A 249 1.81 -11.54 2.70
C ARG A 249 2.60 -11.00 3.90
N TYR A 250 3.87 -11.42 4.00
CA TYR A 250 4.80 -10.83 4.97
C TYR A 250 5.40 -9.53 4.42
N VAL A 251 5.33 -8.47 5.23
CA VAL A 251 5.89 -7.14 4.93
C VAL A 251 6.71 -6.58 6.10
N GLY A 252 6.85 -7.36 7.19
CA GLY A 252 7.46 -6.93 8.45
C GLY A 252 6.46 -6.18 9.35
N LYS A 253 6.68 -6.24 10.66
CA LYS A 253 5.72 -5.75 11.68
C LYS A 253 5.37 -4.28 11.51
N ASP A 254 6.38 -3.43 11.36
CA ASP A 254 6.16 -1.98 11.26
C ASP A 254 5.29 -1.61 10.06
N LEU A 255 5.53 -2.22 8.90
CA LEU A 255 4.76 -1.95 7.69
C LEU A 255 3.36 -2.57 7.77
N ALA A 256 3.24 -3.79 8.28
CA ALA A 256 1.96 -4.46 8.45
C ALA A 256 1.00 -3.64 9.33
N GLN A 257 1.48 -3.14 10.47
CA GLN A 257 0.69 -2.29 11.37
C GLN A 257 0.30 -0.94 10.74
N LYS A 258 1.17 -0.35 9.91
CA LYS A 258 0.86 0.88 9.18
C LYS A 258 -0.22 0.64 8.12
N ILE A 259 -0.14 -0.47 7.38
CA ILE A 259 -1.15 -0.86 6.39
C ILE A 259 -2.49 -1.10 7.09
N GLU A 260 -2.54 -1.92 8.13
CA GLU A 260 -3.74 -2.17 8.92
C GLU A 260 -4.37 -0.87 9.42
N LYS A 261 -3.59 -0.02 10.09
CA LYS A 261 -4.07 1.27 10.62
C LYS A 261 -4.59 2.20 9.54
N SER A 262 -4.07 2.13 8.32
CA SER A 262 -4.49 2.97 7.20
C SER A 262 -5.83 2.55 6.60
N GLY A 263 -6.22 1.28 6.75
CA GLY A 263 -7.38 0.67 6.08
C GLY A 263 -7.22 0.52 4.57
N LEU A 264 -6.00 0.69 4.05
CA LEU A 264 -5.68 0.58 2.62
C LEU A 264 -5.26 -0.85 2.27
N THR A 265 -5.45 -1.23 1.01
CA THR A 265 -4.76 -2.39 0.45
C THR A 265 -3.25 -2.15 0.39
N PHE A 266 -2.46 -3.21 0.24
CA PHE A 266 -1.01 -3.03 0.05
C PHE A 266 -0.69 -2.23 -1.20
N ASP A 267 -1.44 -2.41 -2.28
CA ASP A 267 -1.28 -1.66 -3.54
C ASP A 267 -1.52 -0.15 -3.34
N GLU A 268 -2.62 0.22 -2.67
CA GLU A 268 -2.91 1.63 -2.35
C GLU A 268 -1.87 2.22 -1.41
N TYR A 269 -1.45 1.46 -0.39
CA TYR A 269 -0.44 1.90 0.56
C TYR A 269 0.90 2.14 -0.14
N TYR A 270 1.31 1.20 -1.00
CA TYR A 270 2.52 1.32 -1.81
C TYR A 270 2.48 2.57 -2.68
N ALA A 271 1.40 2.78 -3.42
CA ALA A 271 1.22 3.92 -4.31
C ALA A 271 1.23 5.30 -3.62
N ARG A 272 0.99 5.33 -2.31
CA ARG A 272 0.99 6.57 -1.50
C ARG A 272 2.28 6.82 -0.74
N ASN A 273 3.19 5.85 -0.67
CA ASN A 273 4.36 5.95 0.22
C ASN A 273 5.69 5.63 -0.48
N TYR A 274 5.64 5.03 -1.66
CA TYR A 274 6.81 4.63 -2.45
C TYR A 274 6.65 5.00 -3.94
#